data_0b3ad4cc9fe1d9d2f0c80552f0f88918
#
_entry.id   0b3ad4cc9fe1d9d2f0c80552f0f88918
#
_cell.length_a   1.000
_cell.length_b   1.000
_cell.length_c   1.000
_cell.angle_alpha   90.00
_cell.angle_beta   90.00
_cell.angle_gamma   90.00
#
_symmetry.space_group_name_H-M   'P 1'
#
loop_
_entity.id
_entity.type
_entity.pdbx_description
1 polymer ?
#
loop_
_entity_poly.entity_id
_entity_poly.type
_entity_poly.pdbx_seq_one_letter_code
_entity_poly.pdbx_strand_id
1 'polypeptide(L)'
;MNLDRLASLGGFGSYAELAAAARGGNAAASQALRLINGATVADVTNQLVAQREYPEDIRMFGVSFNTTLGNATVFGELAYRPNLPIGIAATDDLLGDLMSQAPRLNAGQIVNVGGQPISLGSSTVHNYERVESFNTSIGALYNFGPALSFDSLAGVAELAGDHLRGSSLKYTAFDGSVRHYASGANK
;
A
#
# COMPACT_ATOMS: atom_id res chain seq x y z
N MET A 1 18.11 -13.08 17.26
CA MET A 1 17.85 -13.47 18.70
C MET A 1 17.50 -14.94 18.79
N ASN A 2 17.88 -15.69 19.86
CA ASN A 2 17.51 -17.10 20.04
C ASN A 2 16.31 -17.20 21.01
N LEU A 3 15.14 -17.51 20.47
CA LEU A 3 13.89 -17.54 21.24
C LEU A 3 13.84 -18.68 22.27
N ASP A 4 14.39 -19.86 21.95
CA ASP A 4 14.40 -20.99 22.87
C ASP A 4 15.28 -20.72 24.08
N ARG A 5 16.42 -20.04 23.86
CA ARG A 5 17.27 -19.60 24.97
C ARG A 5 16.55 -18.59 25.89
N LEU A 6 15.76 -17.71 25.33
CA LEU A 6 14.97 -16.78 26.15
C LEU A 6 13.84 -17.48 26.89
N ALA A 7 13.19 -18.47 26.28
CA ALA A 7 12.19 -19.30 26.93
C ALA A 7 12.76 -20.10 28.06
N SER A 8 14.00 -20.62 27.92
CA SER A 8 14.70 -21.39 28.99
C SER A 8 15.00 -20.54 30.23
N LEU A 9 15.25 -19.25 30.09
CA LEU A 9 15.37 -18.32 31.21
C LEU A 9 14.07 -18.18 32.01
N GLY A 10 12.95 -18.41 31.38
CA GLY A 10 11.62 -18.47 32.01
C GLY A 10 11.23 -19.88 32.54
N GLY A 11 12.12 -20.83 32.47
CA GLY A 11 11.89 -22.21 32.94
C GLY A 11 11.14 -23.12 31.95
N PHE A 12 11.09 -22.73 30.63
CA PHE A 12 10.47 -23.53 29.59
C PHE A 12 11.54 -24.13 28.64
N GLY A 13 11.33 -25.34 28.15
CA GLY A 13 12.29 -26.05 27.30
C GLY A 13 12.41 -25.40 25.89
N SER A 14 11.37 -24.72 25.41
CA SER A 14 11.35 -24.05 24.11
C SER A 14 10.34 -22.89 24.07
N TYR A 15 10.49 -22.03 23.06
CA TYR A 15 9.49 -20.97 22.79
C TYR A 15 8.11 -21.55 22.46
N ALA A 16 8.05 -22.70 21.77
CA ALA A 16 6.79 -23.37 21.47
C ALA A 16 6.08 -23.88 22.74
N GLU A 17 6.82 -24.44 23.68
CA GLU A 17 6.31 -24.89 24.99
C GLU A 17 5.79 -23.69 25.81
N LEU A 18 6.56 -22.60 25.88
CA LEU A 18 6.15 -21.36 26.52
C LEU A 18 4.84 -20.82 25.92
N ALA A 19 4.72 -20.79 24.58
CA ALA A 19 3.54 -20.32 23.88
C ALA A 19 2.32 -21.26 24.14
N ALA A 20 2.53 -22.55 24.23
CA ALA A 20 1.50 -23.52 24.57
C ALA A 20 1.01 -23.34 26.02
N ALA A 21 1.91 -23.18 26.99
CA ALA A 21 1.58 -22.91 28.39
C ALA A 21 0.81 -21.59 28.56
N ALA A 22 1.19 -20.53 27.84
CA ALA A 22 0.50 -19.26 27.85
C ALA A 22 -0.95 -19.39 27.33
N ARG A 23 -1.17 -20.14 26.24
CA ARG A 23 -2.50 -20.44 25.71
C ARG A 23 -3.33 -21.29 26.67
N GLY A 24 -2.68 -22.15 27.47
CA GLY A 24 -3.32 -22.94 28.52
C GLY A 24 -3.67 -22.14 29.77
N GLY A 25 -3.50 -20.81 29.79
CA GLY A 25 -3.91 -19.95 30.90
C GLY A 25 -2.83 -19.78 31.99
N ASN A 26 -1.60 -20.24 31.78
CA ASN A 26 -0.49 -20.01 32.71
C ASN A 26 -0.09 -18.53 32.70
N ALA A 27 -0.34 -17.82 33.80
CA ALA A 27 -0.10 -16.37 33.91
C ALA A 27 1.40 -16.03 33.78
N ALA A 28 2.30 -16.82 34.38
CA ALA A 28 3.74 -16.62 34.31
C ALA A 28 4.24 -16.83 32.87
N ALA A 29 3.75 -17.87 32.19
CA ALA A 29 4.06 -18.12 30.79
C ALA A 29 3.54 -16.97 29.88
N SER A 30 2.36 -16.46 30.15
CA SER A 30 1.78 -15.33 29.40
C SER A 30 2.60 -14.04 29.56
N GLN A 31 3.11 -13.80 30.77
CA GLN A 31 3.98 -12.65 31.04
C GLN A 31 5.34 -12.80 30.35
N ALA A 32 5.98 -13.96 30.46
CA ALA A 32 7.25 -14.27 29.81
C ALA A 32 7.12 -14.16 28.28
N LEU A 33 6.04 -14.68 27.71
CA LEU A 33 5.76 -14.59 26.27
C LEU A 33 5.64 -13.14 25.80
N ARG A 34 4.94 -12.27 26.56
CA ARG A 34 4.83 -10.84 26.24
C ARG A 34 6.20 -10.14 26.25
N LEU A 35 7.04 -10.45 27.24
CA LEU A 35 8.39 -9.87 27.33
C LEU A 35 9.27 -10.31 26.17
N ILE A 36 9.25 -11.60 25.82
CA ILE A 36 10.03 -12.14 24.69
C ILE A 36 9.53 -11.55 23.38
N ASN A 37 8.21 -11.46 23.16
CA ASN A 37 7.66 -10.86 21.97
C ASN A 37 8.01 -9.37 21.87
N GLY A 38 7.95 -8.63 22.96
CA GLY A 38 8.39 -7.23 23.01
C GLY A 38 9.86 -7.05 22.65
N ALA A 39 10.73 -7.91 23.22
CA ALA A 39 12.16 -7.90 22.88
C ALA A 39 12.41 -8.28 21.41
N THR A 40 11.61 -9.19 20.85
CA THR A 40 11.69 -9.60 19.45
C THR A 40 11.28 -8.45 18.52
N VAL A 41 10.20 -7.76 18.87
CA VAL A 41 9.78 -6.56 18.13
C VAL A 41 10.87 -5.51 18.12
N ALA A 42 11.49 -5.23 19.29
CA ALA A 42 12.59 -4.29 19.39
C ALA A 42 13.81 -4.71 18.55
N ASP A 43 14.16 -5.99 18.55
CA ASP A 43 15.27 -6.53 17.76
C ASP A 43 15.03 -6.39 16.25
N VAL A 44 13.83 -6.74 15.79
CA VAL A 44 13.43 -6.58 14.38
C VAL A 44 13.41 -5.08 14.00
N THR A 45 12.84 -4.22 14.86
CA THR A 45 12.77 -2.77 14.61
C THR A 45 14.17 -2.16 14.45
N ASN A 46 15.13 -2.57 15.27
CA ASN A 46 16.51 -2.09 15.18
C ASN A 46 17.24 -2.52 13.90
N GLN A 47 16.73 -3.51 13.19
CA GLN A 47 17.28 -3.98 11.92
C GLN A 47 16.58 -3.35 10.70
N LEU A 48 15.50 -2.62 10.92
CA LEU A 48 14.77 -1.95 9.83
C LEU A 48 15.52 -0.71 9.37
N VAL A 49 15.62 -0.58 8.05
CA VAL A 49 16.14 0.63 7.40
C VAL A 49 15.03 1.18 6.50
N ALA A 50 14.55 2.37 6.83
CA ALA A 50 13.64 3.08 5.96
C ALA A 50 14.42 3.77 4.85
N GLN A 51 14.08 3.47 3.60
CA GLN A 51 14.69 4.08 2.42
C GLN A 51 13.62 4.77 1.58
N ARG A 52 13.98 5.90 0.99
CA ARG A 52 13.13 6.53 -0.01
C ARG A 52 13.43 5.87 -1.35
N GLU A 53 12.39 5.32 -1.95
CA GLU A 53 12.45 4.72 -3.27
C GLU A 53 11.74 5.62 -4.29
N TYR A 54 12.35 5.76 -5.46
CA TYR A 54 11.77 6.43 -6.62
C TYR A 54 11.57 5.37 -7.69
N PRO A 55 10.33 4.86 -7.86
CA PRO A 55 10.06 3.87 -8.90
C PRO A 55 10.41 4.41 -10.28
N GLU A 56 11.27 3.69 -10.98
CA GLU A 56 11.75 4.05 -12.32
C GLU A 56 10.94 3.32 -13.41
N ASP A 57 11.26 3.57 -14.68
CA ASP A 57 10.65 2.94 -15.85
C ASP A 57 9.12 3.10 -15.96
N ILE A 58 8.58 4.20 -15.45
CA ILE A 58 7.17 4.52 -15.63
C ILE A 58 6.94 4.93 -17.07
N ARG A 59 6.15 4.14 -17.79
CA ARG A 59 5.79 4.40 -19.19
C ARG A 59 4.45 5.10 -19.26
N MET A 60 4.31 6.02 -20.21
CA MET A 60 3.06 6.70 -20.50
C MET A 60 2.87 6.81 -22.00
N PHE A 61 1.68 6.48 -22.45
CA PHE A 61 1.20 6.68 -23.80
C PHE A 61 -0.01 7.60 -23.75
N GLY A 62 -0.06 8.59 -24.61
CA GLY A 62 -1.15 9.54 -24.63
C GLY A 62 -1.52 9.94 -26.04
N VAL A 63 -2.80 10.18 -26.25
CA VAL A 63 -3.36 10.82 -27.44
C VAL A 63 -4.30 11.93 -27.00
N SER A 64 -4.23 13.05 -27.70
CA SER A 64 -5.13 14.16 -27.50
C SER A 64 -5.62 14.70 -28.83
N PHE A 65 -6.79 15.29 -28.81
CA PHE A 65 -7.33 16.02 -29.95
C PHE A 65 -7.92 17.35 -29.50
N ASN A 66 -7.91 18.30 -30.41
CA ASN A 66 -8.56 19.58 -30.24
C ASN A 66 -9.08 20.03 -31.62
N THR A 67 -10.35 20.37 -31.71
CA THR A 67 -10.96 20.79 -32.95
C THR A 67 -12.00 21.88 -32.72
N THR A 68 -12.17 22.80 -33.68
CA THR A 68 -13.16 23.85 -33.62
C THR A 68 -14.28 23.55 -34.59
N LEU A 69 -15.52 23.57 -34.11
CA LEU A 69 -16.76 23.35 -34.84
C LEU A 69 -17.67 24.58 -34.69
N GLY A 70 -17.57 25.53 -35.60
CA GLY A 70 -18.29 26.81 -35.49
C GLY A 70 -17.82 27.61 -34.26
N ASN A 71 -18.74 27.89 -33.33
CA ASN A 71 -18.43 28.61 -32.09
C ASN A 71 -18.02 27.70 -30.94
N ALA A 72 -17.93 26.40 -31.20
CA ALA A 72 -17.50 25.40 -30.20
C ALA A 72 -16.09 24.91 -30.49
N THR A 73 -15.30 24.75 -29.44
CA THR A 73 -14.05 24.00 -29.44
C THR A 73 -14.24 22.74 -28.63
N VAL A 74 -13.99 21.58 -29.23
CA VAL A 74 -14.08 20.29 -28.58
C VAL A 74 -12.68 19.73 -28.43
N PHE A 75 -12.35 19.21 -27.24
CA PHE A 75 -11.06 18.63 -26.92
C PHE A 75 -11.22 17.33 -26.14
N GLY A 76 -10.22 16.49 -26.18
CA GLY A 76 -10.19 15.28 -25.37
C GLY A 76 -8.81 14.68 -25.29
N GLU A 77 -8.61 13.90 -24.25
CA GLU A 77 -7.35 13.24 -23.94
C GLU A 77 -7.60 11.79 -23.47
N LEU A 78 -6.68 10.92 -23.85
CA LEU A 78 -6.56 9.57 -23.31
C LEU A 78 -5.10 9.32 -22.99
N ALA A 79 -4.81 9.02 -21.72
CA ALA A 79 -3.48 8.61 -21.28
C ALA A 79 -3.54 7.20 -20.70
N TYR A 80 -2.56 6.37 -21.05
CA TYR A 80 -2.40 5.02 -20.57
C TYR A 80 -1.01 4.85 -19.93
N ARG A 81 -0.98 4.35 -18.70
CA ARG A 81 0.23 4.00 -17.98
C ARG A 81 0.19 2.53 -17.59
N PRO A 82 0.98 1.65 -18.24
CA PRO A 82 0.94 0.21 -18.01
C PRO A 82 1.53 -0.21 -16.65
N ASN A 83 2.28 0.64 -15.98
CA ASN A 83 3.06 0.30 -14.81
C ASN A 83 3.15 1.44 -13.79
N LEU A 84 2.03 2.12 -13.56
CA LEU A 84 1.94 3.18 -12.56
C LEU A 84 2.12 2.61 -11.15
N PRO A 85 3.08 3.09 -10.34
CA PRO A 85 3.19 2.68 -8.96
C PRO A 85 2.10 3.34 -8.11
N ILE A 86 1.32 2.54 -7.40
CA ILE A 86 0.29 2.98 -6.45
C ILE A 86 0.73 2.62 -5.05
N GLY A 87 0.89 3.60 -4.19
CA GLY A 87 1.31 3.42 -2.80
C GLY A 87 0.23 2.80 -1.92
N ILE A 88 0.65 2.18 -0.82
CA ILE A 88 -0.24 1.71 0.24
C ILE A 88 -0.90 2.93 0.90
N ALA A 89 -2.18 2.83 1.21
CA ALA A 89 -2.98 3.94 1.73
C ALA A 89 -2.49 4.48 3.09
N ALA A 90 -1.93 3.61 3.92
CA ALA A 90 -1.37 3.96 5.23
C ALA A 90 -0.05 3.22 5.45
N THR A 91 1.03 3.96 5.68
CA THR A 91 2.36 3.39 5.94
C THR A 91 2.39 2.56 7.23
N ASP A 92 1.61 2.95 8.23
CA ASP A 92 1.49 2.25 9.50
C ASP A 92 0.95 0.83 9.35
N ASP A 93 0.18 0.56 8.31
CA ASP A 93 -0.35 -0.76 8.02
C ASP A 93 0.76 -1.78 7.73
N LEU A 94 1.78 -1.40 6.95
CA LEU A 94 2.95 -2.26 6.68
C LEU A 94 3.76 -2.53 7.92
N LEU A 95 4.03 -1.49 8.71
CA LEU A 95 4.82 -1.62 9.92
C LEU A 95 4.07 -2.44 10.97
N GLY A 96 2.78 -2.21 11.15
CA GLY A 96 1.93 -2.98 12.05
C GLY A 96 1.88 -4.46 11.66
N ASP A 97 1.73 -4.76 10.37
CA ASP A 97 1.72 -6.12 9.84
C ASP A 97 3.07 -6.82 10.05
N LEU A 98 4.19 -6.13 9.81
CA LEU A 98 5.53 -6.65 10.08
C LEU A 98 5.75 -6.92 11.58
N MET A 99 5.39 -5.96 12.45
CA MET A 99 5.61 -6.09 13.90
C MET A 99 4.79 -7.23 14.50
N SER A 100 3.58 -7.46 14.03
CA SER A 100 2.74 -8.59 14.48
C SER A 100 3.36 -9.96 14.17
N GLN A 101 4.21 -10.03 13.16
CA GLN A 101 4.90 -11.23 12.71
C GLN A 101 6.37 -11.32 13.18
N ALA A 102 6.87 -10.35 13.94
CA ALA A 102 8.26 -10.27 14.37
C ALA A 102 8.78 -11.55 15.08
N PRO A 103 8.01 -12.25 15.95
CA PRO A 103 8.46 -13.50 16.56
C PRO A 103 8.70 -14.62 15.53
N ARG A 104 7.85 -14.70 14.49
CA ARG A 104 8.00 -15.70 13.41
C ARG A 104 9.19 -15.38 12.53
N LEU A 105 9.36 -14.11 12.17
CA LEU A 105 10.51 -13.65 11.40
C LEU A 105 11.82 -13.92 12.13
N ASN A 106 11.87 -13.64 13.43
CA ASN A 106 13.05 -13.91 14.26
C ASN A 106 13.33 -15.42 14.46
N ALA A 107 12.29 -16.25 14.34
CA ALA A 107 12.46 -17.71 14.30
C ALA A 107 12.96 -18.23 12.94
N GLY A 108 13.30 -17.35 12.00
CA GLY A 108 13.79 -17.70 10.67
C GLY A 108 12.69 -18.10 9.68
N GLN A 109 11.44 -17.85 10.01
CA GLN A 109 10.32 -18.13 9.10
C GLN A 109 10.15 -17.01 8.07
N ILE A 110 9.72 -17.38 6.87
CA ILE A 110 9.24 -16.41 5.88
C ILE A 110 7.86 -15.93 6.32
N VAL A 111 7.68 -14.61 6.36
CA VAL A 111 6.41 -13.95 6.67
C VAL A 111 5.93 -13.16 5.47
N ASN A 112 4.65 -12.82 5.41
CA ASN A 112 4.09 -12.03 4.34
C ASN A 112 3.70 -10.65 4.89
N VAL A 113 4.26 -9.60 4.31
CA VAL A 113 3.96 -8.20 4.68
C VAL A 113 3.59 -7.42 3.44
N GLY A 114 2.40 -6.83 3.43
CA GLY A 114 1.91 -6.10 2.27
C GLY A 114 1.84 -6.95 1.00
N GLY A 115 1.53 -8.25 1.11
CA GLY A 115 1.52 -9.18 -0.02
C GLY A 115 2.91 -9.68 -0.45
N GLN A 116 4.00 -9.24 0.19
CA GLN A 116 5.38 -9.56 -0.19
C GLN A 116 6.03 -10.52 0.82
N PRO A 117 6.69 -11.61 0.35
CA PRO A 117 7.39 -12.54 1.24
C PRO A 117 8.66 -11.89 1.80
N ILE A 118 8.86 -11.98 3.10
CA ILE A 118 9.97 -11.38 3.83
C ILE A 118 10.70 -12.45 4.64
N SER A 119 12.02 -12.37 4.60
CA SER A 119 12.92 -13.13 5.46
C SER A 119 13.88 -12.20 6.19
N LEU A 120 14.36 -12.62 7.37
CA LEU A 120 15.29 -11.82 8.14
C LEU A 120 16.63 -11.67 7.39
N GLY A 121 17.12 -10.43 7.31
CA GLY A 121 18.48 -10.10 6.87
C GLY A 121 18.68 -9.67 5.43
N SER A 122 17.70 -9.84 4.51
CA SER A 122 17.91 -9.48 3.10
C SER A 122 16.66 -9.12 2.29
N SER A 123 15.54 -8.85 2.94
CA SER A 123 14.30 -8.54 2.20
C SER A 123 14.00 -7.05 2.21
N THR A 124 13.57 -6.54 1.07
CA THR A 124 13.02 -5.20 0.92
C THR A 124 11.51 -5.30 0.74
N VAL A 125 10.77 -4.44 1.43
CA VAL A 125 9.32 -4.29 1.24
C VAL A 125 9.07 -3.00 0.51
N HIS A 126 8.44 -3.11 -0.65
CA HIS A 126 8.02 -1.94 -1.41
C HIS A 126 6.67 -1.46 -0.91
N ASN A 127 6.56 -0.16 -0.67
CA ASN A 127 5.32 0.49 -0.25
C ASN A 127 4.42 0.84 -1.45
N TYR A 128 4.49 0.08 -2.52
CA TYR A 128 3.67 0.30 -3.71
C TYR A 128 3.43 -1.00 -4.48
N GLU A 129 2.39 -0.97 -5.30
CA GLU A 129 2.10 -1.99 -6.32
C GLU A 129 2.04 -1.31 -7.69
N ARG A 130 2.50 -2.00 -8.74
CA ARG A 130 2.40 -1.50 -10.11
C ARG A 130 1.10 -1.95 -10.74
N VAL A 131 0.37 -0.99 -11.28
CA VAL A 131 -0.95 -1.20 -11.89
C VAL A 131 -1.03 -0.53 -13.25
N GLU A 132 -2.00 -0.93 -14.05
CA GLU A 132 -2.39 -0.19 -15.24
C GLU A 132 -3.29 0.99 -14.87
N SER A 133 -3.05 2.15 -15.45
CA SER A 133 -3.85 3.35 -15.24
C SER A 133 -4.30 3.93 -16.57
N PHE A 134 -5.58 4.25 -16.65
CA PHE A 134 -6.21 4.96 -17.77
C PHE A 134 -6.80 6.27 -17.25
N ASN A 135 -6.36 7.37 -17.84
CA ASN A 135 -6.92 8.69 -17.61
C ASN A 135 -7.59 9.15 -18.88
N THR A 136 -8.82 9.59 -18.81
CA THR A 136 -9.59 10.07 -19.95
C THR A 136 -10.25 11.40 -19.63
N SER A 137 -10.26 12.32 -20.59
CA SER A 137 -11.12 13.50 -20.52
C SER A 137 -11.71 13.83 -21.88
N ILE A 138 -12.89 14.44 -21.86
CA ILE A 138 -13.52 15.06 -22.99
C ILE A 138 -14.19 16.36 -22.55
N GLY A 139 -13.99 17.41 -23.29
CA GLY A 139 -14.57 18.71 -22.96
C GLY A 139 -14.95 19.54 -24.18
N ALA A 140 -15.73 20.54 -23.93
CA ALA A 140 -16.10 21.52 -24.93
C ALA A 140 -16.11 22.93 -24.32
N LEU A 141 -15.65 23.87 -25.12
CA LEU A 141 -15.80 25.32 -24.87
C LEU A 141 -16.72 25.88 -25.96
N TYR A 142 -17.73 26.59 -25.56
CA TYR A 142 -18.64 27.26 -26.48
C TYR A 142 -18.64 28.79 -26.25
N ASN A 143 -18.41 29.53 -27.32
CA ASN A 143 -18.48 31.00 -27.28
C ASN A 143 -19.86 31.46 -27.72
N PHE A 144 -20.64 32.01 -26.78
CA PHE A 144 -21.98 32.56 -27.02
C PHE A 144 -21.95 33.98 -27.64
N GLY A 145 -20.76 34.63 -27.64
CA GLY A 145 -20.65 36.04 -28.01
C GLY A 145 -21.23 36.99 -26.95
N PRO A 146 -21.65 38.21 -27.36
CA PRO A 146 -22.33 39.14 -26.46
C PRO A 146 -23.68 38.57 -26.02
N ALA A 147 -23.89 38.42 -24.72
CA ALA A 147 -25.13 37.89 -24.14
C ALA A 147 -25.29 38.35 -22.68
N LEU A 148 -26.54 38.46 -22.19
CA LEU A 148 -26.87 38.77 -20.80
C LEU A 148 -26.19 40.06 -20.27
N SER A 149 -26.03 41.10 -21.12
CA SER A 149 -25.34 42.37 -20.81
C SER A 149 -23.80 42.24 -20.63
N PHE A 150 -23.19 41.12 -21.04
CA PHE A 150 -21.76 40.98 -21.15
C PHE A 150 -21.31 41.19 -22.60
N ASP A 151 -20.11 41.77 -22.78
CA ASP A 151 -19.49 41.95 -24.10
C ASP A 151 -19.06 40.60 -24.72
N SER A 152 -18.83 39.61 -23.91
CA SER A 152 -18.52 38.23 -24.31
C SER A 152 -18.93 37.25 -23.21
N LEU A 153 -19.59 36.17 -23.61
CA LEU A 153 -19.96 35.06 -22.75
C LEU A 153 -19.42 33.74 -23.34
N ALA A 154 -18.74 32.97 -22.56
CA ALA A 154 -18.30 31.63 -22.94
C ALA A 154 -18.64 30.60 -21.84
N GLY A 155 -18.97 29.40 -22.24
CA GLY A 155 -19.18 28.25 -21.34
C GLY A 155 -18.18 27.14 -21.61
N VAL A 156 -17.75 26.48 -20.56
CA VAL A 156 -16.90 25.30 -20.64
C VAL A 156 -17.54 24.17 -19.86
N ALA A 157 -17.45 22.95 -20.42
CA ALA A 157 -17.83 21.71 -19.74
C ALA A 157 -16.76 20.66 -20.02
N GLU A 158 -16.40 19.90 -18.99
CA GLU A 158 -15.45 18.79 -19.09
C GLU A 158 -15.94 17.60 -18.27
N LEU A 159 -15.75 16.40 -18.82
CA LEU A 159 -15.93 15.13 -18.14
C LEU A 159 -14.58 14.43 -18.13
N ALA A 160 -14.09 14.08 -16.94
CA ALA A 160 -12.86 13.35 -16.76
C ALA A 160 -13.08 12.07 -15.94
N GLY A 161 -12.26 11.07 -16.18
CA GLY A 161 -12.32 9.79 -15.45
C GLY A 161 -10.96 9.13 -15.35
N ASP A 162 -10.72 8.51 -14.21
CA ASP A 162 -9.55 7.69 -13.93
C ASP A 162 -9.97 6.25 -13.69
N HIS A 163 -9.23 5.30 -14.27
CA HIS A 163 -9.49 3.88 -14.10
C HIS A 163 -8.19 3.10 -13.89
N LEU A 164 -8.14 2.32 -12.79
CA LEU A 164 -7.02 1.47 -12.45
C LEU A 164 -7.37 -0.01 -12.72
N ARG A 165 -6.42 -0.76 -13.32
CA ARG A 165 -6.54 -2.18 -13.64
C ARG A 165 -5.29 -2.95 -13.27
N GLY A 166 -5.42 -4.29 -13.29
CA GLY A 166 -4.28 -5.21 -13.13
C GLY A 166 -4.03 -5.66 -11.70
N SER A 167 -4.78 -5.11 -10.73
CA SER A 167 -4.70 -5.51 -9.33
C SER A 167 -6.06 -5.37 -8.66
N SER A 168 -6.27 -6.11 -7.58
CA SER A 168 -7.40 -5.87 -6.66
C SER A 168 -7.21 -4.62 -5.83
N LEU A 169 -6.01 -4.00 -5.85
CA LEU A 169 -5.58 -2.91 -4.97
C LEU A 169 -5.77 -3.23 -3.49
N LYS A 170 -5.68 -4.52 -3.15
CA LYS A 170 -5.91 -5.06 -1.80
C LYS A 170 -4.88 -6.13 -1.48
N TYR A 171 -4.51 -6.21 -0.21
CA TYR A 171 -3.79 -7.36 0.33
C TYR A 171 -4.41 -7.78 1.66
N THR A 172 -4.22 -9.05 2.05
CA THR A 172 -4.64 -9.55 3.34
C THR A 172 -3.48 -9.48 4.32
N ALA A 173 -3.64 -8.69 5.38
CA ALA A 173 -2.67 -8.60 6.45
C ALA A 173 -2.65 -9.88 7.31
N PHE A 174 -1.64 -10.01 8.16
CA PHE A 174 -1.47 -11.19 9.01
C PHE A 174 -2.64 -11.41 9.99
N ASP A 175 -3.26 -10.34 10.45
CA ASP A 175 -4.44 -10.37 11.33
C ASP A 175 -5.74 -10.77 10.61
N GLY A 176 -5.67 -11.03 9.30
CA GLY A 176 -6.81 -11.38 8.46
C GLY A 176 -7.57 -10.16 7.93
N SER A 177 -7.20 -8.94 8.32
CA SER A 177 -7.84 -7.73 7.79
C SER A 177 -7.45 -7.47 6.33
N VAL A 178 -8.39 -6.92 5.57
CA VAL A 178 -8.15 -6.50 4.20
C VAL A 178 -7.70 -5.04 4.19
N ARG A 179 -6.54 -4.78 3.61
CA ARG A 179 -5.91 -3.47 3.47
C ARG A 179 -5.93 -3.04 2.00
N HIS A 180 -5.84 -1.73 1.76
CA HIS A 180 -5.91 -1.17 0.41
C HIS A 180 -4.61 -0.45 0.05
N TYR A 181 -4.19 -0.55 -1.23
CA TYR A 181 -3.05 0.21 -1.73
C TYR A 181 -3.47 1.67 -1.94
N ALA A 182 -4.32 2.06 -2.72
CA ALA A 182 -4.67 3.45 -2.94
C ALA A 182 -5.83 3.92 -2.05
N SER A 183 -5.65 4.99 -1.31
CA SER A 183 -6.72 5.61 -0.54
C SER A 183 -7.80 6.17 -1.46
N GLY A 184 -9.02 5.69 -1.33
CA GLY A 184 -10.19 6.22 -2.04
C GLY A 184 -10.42 5.73 -3.46
N ALA A 185 -9.49 4.98 -4.06
CA ALA A 185 -9.65 4.46 -5.43
C ALA A 185 -10.70 3.34 -5.57
N ASN A 186 -11.21 2.82 -4.46
CA ASN A 186 -12.13 1.67 -4.41
C ASN A 186 -13.37 1.93 -3.56
N LYS A 187 -13.87 3.15 -3.55
CA LYS A 187 -15.16 3.45 -2.93
C LYS A 187 -16.27 3.42 -3.96
#